data_a8d3bfe6d71bc2fd5319593b3b44c36e
#
_entry.id   a8d3bfe6d71bc2fd5319593b3b44c36e
#
_cell.length_a   1.000
_cell.length_b   1.000
_cell.length_c   1.000
_cell.angle_alpha   90.00
_cell.angle_beta   90.00
_cell.angle_gamma   90.00
#
_symmetry.space_group_name_H-M   'P 1'
#
loop_
_entity.id
_entity.type
_entity.pdbx_description
1 polymer ?
#
loop_
_entity_poly.entity_id
_entity_poly.type
_entity_poly.pdbx_seq_one_letter_code
_entity_poly.pdbx_strand_id
1 'polypeptide(L)'
;WWSFDPSSEVTYNPTASLVGFILKFADRNSQLFERGALLAQEAYAHFKSHHPLQEMHTVANYVELYQDLRSSSINDLIDMQEFKNLLHSQIQHVLTHDTSRWAVDYVCKPSLFIGSKSSDFYLANMYTCYYEC
;
A
#
# COMPACT_ATOMS: atom_id res chain seq x y z
N TRP A 1 0.88 22.48 3.21
CA TRP A 1 -0.23 22.72 4.11
C TRP A 1 -1.45 22.01 3.61
N TRP A 2 -2.06 21.29 4.52
CA TRP A 2 -3.25 20.49 4.27
C TRP A 2 -4.47 21.40 4.20
N SER A 3 -4.86 21.83 3.04
CA SER A 3 -6.18 22.46 2.86
C SER A 3 -7.19 21.34 2.63
N PHE A 4 -8.22 21.27 3.48
CA PHE A 4 -9.37 20.43 3.23
C PHE A 4 -10.14 21.03 2.05
N ASP A 5 -10.03 20.40 0.90
CA ASP A 5 -10.85 20.68 -0.27
C ASP A 5 -11.97 19.63 -0.33
N PRO A 6 -13.22 20.01 -0.03
CA PRO A 6 -14.34 19.07 -0.07
C PRO A 6 -14.66 18.56 -1.49
N SER A 7 -14.07 19.17 -2.53
CA SER A 7 -14.18 18.70 -3.92
C SER A 7 -13.04 17.73 -4.30
N SER A 8 -12.04 17.52 -3.44
CA SER A 8 -10.96 16.61 -3.71
C SER A 8 -11.43 15.16 -3.69
N GLU A 9 -10.95 14.38 -4.63
CA GLU A 9 -11.21 12.95 -4.70
C GLU A 9 -10.71 12.23 -3.42
N VAL A 10 -11.48 11.29 -2.91
CA VAL A 10 -11.08 10.47 -1.75
C VAL A 10 -9.90 9.61 -2.14
N THR A 11 -8.75 9.84 -1.52
CA THR A 11 -7.49 9.15 -1.90
C THR A 11 -7.12 7.97 -1.01
N TYR A 12 -7.85 7.68 0.06
CA TYR A 12 -7.48 6.69 1.09
C TYR A 12 -6.05 6.83 1.65
N ASN A 13 -5.44 8.00 1.54
CA ASN A 13 -4.18 8.36 2.16
C ASN A 13 -4.47 9.31 3.35
N PRO A 14 -4.20 8.93 4.62
CA PRO A 14 -3.62 7.66 5.11
C PRO A 14 -4.65 6.58 5.49
N THR A 15 -5.90 6.70 5.10
CA THR A 15 -7.01 5.85 5.58
C THR A 15 -6.73 4.35 5.38
N ALA A 16 -6.13 3.94 4.26
CA ALA A 16 -5.87 2.54 3.98
C ALA A 16 -4.93 1.90 5.02
N SER A 17 -3.82 2.55 5.38
CA SER A 17 -2.90 2.03 6.40
C SER A 17 -3.52 2.03 7.79
N LEU A 18 -4.28 3.08 8.16
CA LEU A 18 -4.99 3.12 9.44
C LEU A 18 -6.02 2.00 9.57
N VAL A 19 -6.72 1.67 8.50
CA VAL A 19 -7.67 0.56 8.48
C VAL A 19 -6.97 -0.77 8.65
N GLY A 20 -5.83 -1.00 7.99
CA GLY A 20 -4.99 -2.17 8.19
C GLY A 20 -4.59 -2.34 9.65
N PHE A 21 -4.11 -1.26 10.26
CA PHE A 21 -3.74 -1.24 11.69
C PHE A 21 -4.93 -1.57 12.59
N ILE A 22 -6.11 -0.98 12.35
CA ILE A 22 -7.33 -1.28 13.13
C ILE A 22 -7.66 -2.77 13.04
N LEU A 23 -7.69 -3.34 11.86
CA LEU A 23 -8.01 -4.75 11.66
C LEU A 23 -7.01 -5.70 12.31
N LYS A 24 -5.75 -5.29 12.42
CA LYS A 24 -4.70 -6.06 13.07
C LYS A 24 -4.83 -6.12 14.57
N PHE A 25 -5.26 -5.04 15.23
CA PHE A 25 -5.21 -4.89 16.69
C PHE A 25 -6.57 -4.81 17.37
N ALA A 26 -7.66 -4.51 16.67
CA ALA A 26 -8.99 -4.46 17.26
C ALA A 26 -9.53 -5.86 17.57
N ASP A 27 -10.36 -5.94 18.61
CA ASP A 27 -11.14 -7.16 18.89
C ASP A 27 -12.05 -7.46 17.68
N ARG A 28 -11.99 -8.69 17.18
CA ARG A 28 -12.74 -9.16 16.01
C ARG A 28 -14.27 -9.09 16.21
N ASN A 29 -14.75 -9.07 17.45
CA ASN A 29 -16.15 -8.93 17.78
C ASN A 29 -16.58 -7.48 18.05
N SER A 30 -15.69 -6.51 17.85
CA SER A 30 -15.97 -5.11 18.09
C SER A 30 -16.60 -4.42 16.89
N GLN A 31 -17.40 -3.39 17.15
CA GLN A 31 -17.90 -2.50 16.11
C GLN A 31 -16.78 -1.79 15.33
N LEU A 32 -15.63 -1.57 15.99
CA LEU A 32 -14.46 -0.97 15.36
C LEU A 32 -13.88 -1.89 14.27
N PHE A 33 -13.77 -3.19 14.57
CA PHE A 33 -13.32 -4.18 13.58
C PHE A 33 -14.31 -4.27 12.42
N GLU A 34 -15.59 -4.33 12.70
CA GLU A 34 -16.66 -4.42 11.68
C GLU A 34 -16.63 -3.23 10.71
N ARG A 35 -16.50 -2.00 11.25
CA ARG A 35 -16.34 -0.80 10.44
C ARG A 35 -15.02 -0.78 9.67
N GLY A 36 -13.93 -1.23 10.29
CA GLY A 36 -12.64 -1.39 9.63
C GLY A 36 -12.71 -2.36 8.45
N ALA A 37 -13.43 -3.48 8.59
CA ALA A 37 -13.63 -4.45 7.53
C ALA A 37 -14.37 -3.85 6.32
N LEU A 38 -15.43 -3.09 6.56
CA LEU A 38 -16.17 -2.38 5.49
C LEU A 38 -15.27 -1.37 4.78
N LEU A 39 -14.53 -0.56 5.54
CA LEU A 39 -13.60 0.43 4.95
C LEU A 39 -12.46 -0.22 4.17
N ALA A 40 -11.97 -1.40 4.58
CA ALA A 40 -10.96 -2.15 3.84
C ALA A 40 -11.49 -2.61 2.47
N GLN A 41 -12.75 -3.08 2.43
CA GLN A 41 -13.41 -3.47 1.19
C GLN A 41 -13.63 -2.27 0.27
N GLU A 42 -14.06 -1.14 0.81
CA GLU A 42 -14.23 0.11 0.05
C GLU A 42 -12.89 0.62 -0.50
N ALA A 43 -11.83 0.62 0.33
CA ALA A 43 -10.49 1.02 -0.08
C ALA A 43 -9.97 0.12 -1.21
N TYR A 44 -10.15 -1.19 -1.10
CA TYR A 44 -9.76 -2.14 -2.14
C TYR A 44 -10.54 -1.93 -3.45
N ALA A 45 -11.86 -1.72 -3.37
CA ALA A 45 -12.69 -1.43 -4.54
C ALA A 45 -12.27 -0.12 -5.22
N HIS A 46 -11.97 0.91 -4.43
CA HIS A 46 -11.43 2.18 -4.93
C HIS A 46 -10.10 1.98 -5.64
N PHE A 47 -9.16 1.25 -5.03
CA PHE A 47 -7.86 0.95 -5.63
C PHE A 47 -8.01 0.26 -7.00
N LYS A 48 -8.89 -0.76 -7.10
CA LYS A 48 -9.16 -1.46 -8.36
C LYS A 48 -9.70 -0.53 -9.46
N SER A 49 -10.59 0.38 -9.11
CA SER A 49 -11.25 1.27 -10.07
C SER A 49 -10.37 2.43 -10.53
N HIS A 50 -9.36 2.84 -9.74
CA HIS A 50 -8.49 3.99 -10.01
C HIS A 50 -7.04 3.60 -10.36
N HIS A 51 -6.76 2.30 -10.44
CA HIS A 51 -5.45 1.80 -10.86
C HIS A 51 -5.17 2.16 -12.34
N PRO A 52 -3.94 2.64 -12.70
CA PRO A 52 -2.79 2.89 -11.85
C PRO A 52 -2.79 4.27 -11.17
N LEU A 53 -2.48 4.27 -9.87
CA LEU A 53 -2.28 5.50 -9.10
C LEU A 53 -0.92 6.14 -9.41
N GLN A 54 -0.83 7.46 -9.28
CA GLN A 54 0.40 8.22 -9.55
C GLN A 54 1.17 8.58 -8.28
N GLU A 55 0.49 8.62 -7.12
CA GLU A 55 1.05 9.11 -5.87
C GLU A 55 1.62 7.95 -5.04
N MET A 56 2.94 7.98 -4.81
CA MET A 56 3.69 6.89 -4.16
C MET A 56 3.29 6.62 -2.71
N HIS A 57 2.89 7.65 -1.94
CA HIS A 57 2.48 7.45 -0.54
C HIS A 57 1.11 6.81 -0.44
N THR A 58 0.19 7.14 -1.35
CA THR A 58 -1.09 6.43 -1.46
C THR A 58 -0.86 4.95 -1.75
N VAL A 59 0.05 4.62 -2.68
CA VAL A 59 0.43 3.23 -2.95
C VAL A 59 1.04 2.56 -1.72
N ALA A 60 1.91 3.25 -0.98
CA ALA A 60 2.50 2.71 0.26
C ALA A 60 1.43 2.38 1.31
N ASN A 61 0.41 3.22 1.47
CA ASN A 61 -0.70 2.94 2.39
C ASN A 61 -1.49 1.67 2.00
N TYR A 62 -1.67 1.41 0.71
CA TYR A 62 -2.30 0.16 0.25
C TYR A 62 -1.40 -1.06 0.45
N VAL A 63 -0.08 -0.91 0.31
CA VAL A 63 0.88 -1.97 0.63
C VAL A 63 0.82 -2.32 2.12
N GLU A 64 0.75 -1.32 3.00
CA GLU A 64 0.58 -1.52 4.45
C GLU A 64 -0.74 -2.22 4.77
N LEU A 65 -1.86 -1.81 4.17
CA LEU A 65 -3.15 -2.49 4.31
C LEU A 65 -3.02 -3.98 3.95
N TYR A 66 -2.44 -4.30 2.80
CA TYR A 66 -2.22 -5.68 2.37
C TYR A 66 -1.38 -6.47 3.39
N GLN A 67 -0.27 -5.91 3.85
CA GLN A 67 0.64 -6.56 4.80
C GLN A 67 -0.04 -6.81 6.15
N ASP A 68 -0.84 -5.87 6.64
CA ASP A 68 -1.57 -6.01 7.90
C ASP A 68 -2.69 -7.05 7.82
N LEU A 69 -3.46 -7.09 6.74
CA LEU A 69 -4.45 -8.15 6.49
C LEU A 69 -3.79 -9.53 6.46
N ARG A 70 -2.70 -9.66 5.70
CA ARG A 70 -1.96 -10.92 5.56
C ARG A 70 -1.37 -11.39 6.89
N SER A 71 -0.69 -10.50 7.63
CA SER A 71 -0.05 -10.84 8.92
C SER A 71 -1.06 -11.21 10.00
N SER A 72 -2.29 -10.72 9.88
CA SER A 72 -3.41 -11.00 10.79
C SER A 72 -4.24 -12.21 10.36
N SER A 73 -3.88 -12.88 9.27
CA SER A 73 -4.63 -14.00 8.68
C SER A 73 -6.09 -13.63 8.35
N ILE A 74 -6.31 -12.38 7.93
CA ILE A 74 -7.60 -11.88 7.46
C ILE A 74 -7.60 -11.97 5.94
N ASN A 75 -8.01 -13.12 5.41
CA ASN A 75 -7.90 -13.43 3.96
C ASN A 75 -9.25 -13.51 3.25
N ASP A 76 -10.33 -13.28 3.97
CA ASP A 76 -11.72 -13.47 3.53
C ASP A 76 -12.46 -12.15 3.22
N LEU A 77 -11.88 -11.00 3.58
CA LEU A 77 -12.48 -9.69 3.34
C LEU A 77 -12.41 -9.26 1.88
N ILE A 78 -11.28 -9.55 1.21
CA ILE A 78 -10.97 -9.15 -0.16
C ILE A 78 -10.20 -10.26 -0.88
N ASP A 79 -10.13 -10.22 -2.20
CA ASP A 79 -9.27 -11.12 -2.96
C ASP A 79 -7.79 -10.75 -2.76
N MET A 80 -7.15 -11.40 -1.79
CA MET A 80 -5.75 -11.14 -1.41
C MET A 80 -4.76 -11.44 -2.55
N GLN A 81 -5.07 -12.42 -3.41
CA GLN A 81 -4.19 -12.74 -4.54
C GLN A 81 -4.30 -11.70 -5.63
N GLU A 82 -5.52 -11.28 -5.98
CA GLU A 82 -5.74 -10.20 -6.92
C GLU A 82 -5.11 -8.90 -6.41
N PHE A 83 -5.32 -8.56 -5.13
CA PHE A 83 -4.76 -7.37 -4.51
C PHE A 83 -3.23 -7.35 -4.56
N LYS A 84 -2.58 -8.48 -4.25
CA LYS A 84 -1.12 -8.64 -4.38
C LYS A 84 -0.65 -8.36 -5.80
N ASN A 85 -1.31 -8.94 -6.80
CA ASN A 85 -0.93 -8.79 -8.20
C ASN A 85 -1.08 -7.34 -8.67
N LEU A 86 -2.17 -6.67 -8.29
CA LEU A 86 -2.40 -5.27 -8.59
C LEU A 86 -1.37 -4.36 -7.92
N LEU A 87 -1.05 -4.60 -6.65
CA LEU A 87 -0.01 -3.85 -5.93
C LEU A 87 1.37 -4.05 -6.56
N HIS A 88 1.69 -5.27 -6.99
CA HIS A 88 2.96 -5.54 -7.68
C HIS A 88 3.11 -4.72 -8.96
N SER A 89 2.07 -4.69 -9.80
CA SER A 89 2.02 -3.86 -11.00
C SER A 89 2.10 -2.36 -10.66
N GLN A 90 1.38 -1.96 -9.60
CA GLN A 90 1.33 -0.57 -9.16
C GLN A 90 2.69 -0.07 -8.63
N ILE A 91 3.40 -0.88 -7.87
CA ILE A 91 4.75 -0.56 -7.38
C ILE A 91 5.69 -0.34 -8.57
N GLN A 92 5.66 -1.23 -9.58
CA GLN A 92 6.45 -1.06 -10.80
C GLN A 92 6.15 0.25 -11.52
N HIS A 93 4.88 0.66 -11.52
CA HIS A 93 4.45 1.89 -12.19
C HIS A 93 4.99 3.16 -11.51
N VAL A 94 5.03 3.22 -10.17
CA VAL A 94 5.45 4.42 -9.44
C VAL A 94 6.95 4.47 -9.14
N LEU A 95 7.67 3.35 -9.23
CA LEU A 95 9.10 3.29 -8.96
C LEU A 95 9.90 4.16 -9.93
N THR A 96 10.84 4.92 -9.39
CA THR A 96 11.83 5.63 -10.19
C THR A 96 12.96 4.67 -10.57
N HIS A 97 13.09 4.36 -11.85
CA HIS A 97 14.09 3.42 -12.37
C HIS A 97 15.46 4.05 -12.58
N ASP A 98 15.55 5.37 -12.64
CA ASP A 98 16.83 6.08 -12.70
C ASP A 98 17.45 6.16 -11.30
N THR A 99 18.40 5.25 -11.02
CA THR A 99 19.05 5.12 -9.72
C THR A 99 19.92 6.33 -9.35
N SER A 100 20.40 7.11 -10.34
CA SER A 100 21.19 8.32 -10.09
C SER A 100 20.39 9.39 -9.33
N ARG A 101 19.08 9.38 -9.45
CA ARG A 101 18.17 10.29 -8.76
C ARG A 101 17.88 9.91 -7.32
N TRP A 102 18.17 8.66 -6.92
CA TRP A 102 17.80 8.17 -5.60
C TRP A 102 18.54 8.85 -4.46
N ALA A 103 19.75 9.35 -4.68
CA ALA A 103 20.54 10.04 -3.67
C ALA A 103 20.22 11.53 -3.55
N VAL A 104 19.69 12.15 -4.61
CA VAL A 104 19.60 13.62 -4.72
C VAL A 104 18.16 14.14 -4.81
N ASP A 105 17.21 13.31 -5.28
CA ASP A 105 15.84 13.71 -5.51
C ASP A 105 14.86 13.03 -4.53
N TYR A 106 13.72 13.70 -4.31
CA TYR A 106 12.57 13.11 -3.63
C TYR A 106 11.75 12.29 -4.62
N VAL A 107 12.13 11.02 -4.77
CA VAL A 107 11.55 10.09 -5.75
C VAL A 107 11.14 8.77 -5.10
N CYS A 108 10.29 8.02 -5.78
CA CYS A 108 9.84 6.72 -5.31
C CYS A 108 10.96 5.69 -5.39
N LYS A 109 11.40 5.20 -4.23
CA LYS A 109 12.49 4.22 -4.09
C LYS A 109 11.93 2.87 -3.65
N PRO A 110 12.61 1.74 -3.96
CA PRO A 110 12.16 0.41 -3.54
C PRO A 110 11.97 0.27 -2.02
N SER A 111 12.80 0.95 -1.22
CA SER A 111 12.71 0.92 0.25
C SER A 111 11.38 1.44 0.83
N LEU A 112 10.59 2.16 0.04
CA LEU A 112 9.24 2.58 0.45
C LEU A 112 8.29 1.38 0.60
N PHE A 113 8.49 0.31 -0.17
CA PHE A 113 7.59 -0.85 -0.23
C PHE A 113 8.23 -2.15 0.24
N ILE A 114 9.56 -2.24 0.20
CA ILE A 114 10.32 -3.47 0.35
C ILE A 114 11.26 -3.33 1.55
N GLY A 115 10.83 -3.89 2.70
CA GLY A 115 11.64 -3.87 3.92
C GLY A 115 12.72 -4.97 3.98
N SER A 116 12.60 -6.05 3.21
CA SER A 116 13.53 -7.19 3.22
C SER A 116 13.38 -8.09 2.00
N LYS A 117 14.32 -9.02 1.82
CA LYS A 117 14.26 -10.07 0.77
C LYS A 117 13.09 -11.02 0.92
N SER A 118 12.47 -11.10 2.09
CA SER A 118 11.28 -11.91 2.35
C SER A 118 9.97 -11.17 2.08
N SER A 119 10.01 -9.93 1.64
CA SER A 119 8.82 -9.17 1.28
C SER A 119 8.12 -9.80 0.08
N ASP A 120 6.79 -9.78 0.09
CA ASP A 120 5.96 -10.18 -1.06
C ASP A 120 6.22 -9.36 -2.32
N PHE A 121 6.73 -8.15 -2.12
CA PHE A 121 6.99 -7.18 -3.18
C PHE A 121 8.49 -7.09 -3.55
N TYR A 122 9.31 -8.05 -3.07
CA TYR A 122 10.72 -8.08 -3.37
C TYR A 122 10.98 -8.22 -4.88
N LEU A 123 11.79 -7.30 -5.39
CA LEU A 123 12.21 -7.22 -6.78
C LEU A 123 13.73 -7.36 -6.83
N ALA A 124 14.21 -8.54 -7.20
CA ALA A 124 15.63 -8.89 -7.11
C ALA A 124 16.56 -7.87 -7.81
N ASN A 125 16.20 -7.43 -9.01
CA ASN A 125 16.96 -6.46 -9.79
C ASN A 125 17.03 -5.07 -9.13
N MET A 126 15.94 -4.64 -8.49
CA MET A 126 15.90 -3.33 -7.82
C MET A 126 16.57 -3.36 -6.46
N TYR A 127 16.48 -4.50 -5.75
CA TYR A 127 17.13 -4.69 -4.47
C TYR A 127 18.67 -4.65 -4.59
N THR A 128 19.22 -5.32 -5.58
CA THR A 128 20.66 -5.30 -5.84
C THR A 128 21.18 -3.89 -6.10
N CYS A 129 20.48 -3.11 -6.95
CA CYS A 129 20.84 -1.72 -7.18
C CYS A 129 20.77 -0.82 -5.93
N TYR A 130 19.90 -1.14 -4.97
CA TYR A 130 19.68 -0.28 -3.79
C TYR A 130 20.61 -0.59 -2.62
N TYR A 131 20.96 -1.87 -2.42
CA TYR A 131 21.68 -2.33 -1.23
C TYR A 131 23.15 -2.76 -1.49
N GLU A 132 23.53 -2.96 -2.74
CA GLU A 132 24.89 -3.40 -3.12
C GLU A 132 25.72 -2.28 -3.80
N CYS A 133 25.13 -1.11 -4.01
CA CYS A 133 25.82 0.12 -4.43
C CYS A 133 26.07 1.04 -3.27
#